data_b2fa861cd03f59373dab198452ec09f1
#
_entry.id   b2fa861cd03f59373dab198452ec09f1
#
_cell.length_a   1.000
_cell.length_b   1.000
_cell.length_c   1.000
_cell.angle_alpha   90.00
_cell.angle_beta   90.00
_cell.angle_gamma   90.00
#
_symmetry.space_group_name_H-M   'P 1'
#
loop_
_entity.id
_entity.type
_entity.pdbx_description
1 polymer ?
#
loop_
_entity_poly.entity_id
_entity_poly.type
_entity_poly.pdbx_seq_one_letter_code
_entity_poly.pdbx_strand_id
1 'polypeptide(L)'
;VLPNLMMQGEEEKCAFLTDNGRCCIHDFRPGVCRLFPLGRYYEEDGSFRYFLQSQECPKENKTKVKVSKWIGLPNLKKYEEYIGKWHNLLEEVRKLTSQAKDEQLTKELEVYLLNTCYLTAYNYNTDFYAQFEERYHRMKKLLQVLRLSN
;
A
#
# COMPACT_ATOMS: atom_id res chain seq x y z
N VAL A 1 11.44 4.65 1.01
CA VAL A 1 11.10 4.08 2.34
C VAL A 1 9.60 3.92 2.45
N LEU A 2 9.11 2.73 2.83
CA LEU A 2 7.69 2.44 3.06
C LEU A 2 7.53 1.82 4.45
N PRO A 3 6.47 2.18 5.19
CA PRO A 3 6.13 1.51 6.44
C PRO A 3 5.78 0.04 6.20
N ASN A 4 6.21 -0.82 7.08
CA ASN A 4 5.82 -2.23 7.11
C ASN A 4 5.27 -2.62 8.48
N LEU A 5 4.64 -3.77 8.56
CA LEU A 5 4.19 -4.31 9.83
C LEU A 5 5.40 -4.80 10.63
N MET A 6 5.43 -4.42 11.90
CA MET A 6 6.46 -4.89 12.80
C MET A 6 6.29 -6.39 13.08
N MET A 7 7.37 -7.13 12.93
CA MET A 7 7.44 -8.55 13.28
C MET A 7 8.16 -8.70 14.60
N GLN A 8 7.84 -9.74 15.38
CA GLN A 8 8.37 -9.98 16.71
C GLN A 8 8.91 -11.41 16.88
N GLY A 9 9.96 -11.52 17.67
CA GLY A 9 10.59 -12.80 18.03
C GLY A 9 11.36 -13.44 16.86
N GLU A 10 12.02 -14.55 17.15
CA GLU A 10 12.81 -15.32 16.19
C GLU A 10 11.94 -15.96 15.08
N GLU A 11 10.66 -16.20 15.37
CA GLU A 11 9.70 -16.76 14.42
C GLU A 11 9.03 -15.70 13.54
N GLU A 12 9.47 -14.44 13.61
CA GLU A 12 8.94 -13.30 12.83
C GLU A 12 7.40 -13.22 12.85
N LYS A 13 6.81 -13.35 14.01
CA LYS A 13 5.35 -13.24 14.19
C LYS A 13 4.89 -11.78 14.11
N CYS A 14 3.73 -11.56 13.51
CA CYS A 14 3.11 -10.24 13.47
C CYS A 14 2.85 -9.70 14.89
N ALA A 15 3.25 -8.45 15.17
CA ALA A 15 3.08 -7.80 16.46
C ALA A 15 1.61 -7.69 16.94
N PHE A 16 0.66 -7.84 16.04
CA PHE A 16 -0.77 -7.82 16.33
C PHE A 16 -1.39 -9.21 16.51
N LEU A 17 -0.57 -10.26 16.58
CA LEU A 17 -1.04 -11.61 16.79
C LEU A 17 -1.12 -11.88 18.30
N THR A 18 -2.30 -12.34 18.77
CA THR A 18 -2.50 -12.77 20.14
C THR A 18 -1.97 -14.18 20.36
N ASP A 19 -1.80 -14.59 21.62
CA ASP A 19 -1.38 -15.96 21.99
C ASP A 19 -2.30 -17.04 21.41
N ASN A 20 -3.56 -16.71 21.17
CA ASN A 20 -4.54 -17.62 20.58
C ASN A 20 -4.46 -17.66 19.02
N GLY A 21 -3.45 -17.04 18.42
CA GLY A 21 -3.26 -17.00 16.96
C GLY A 21 -4.26 -16.13 16.22
N ARG A 22 -4.92 -15.18 16.90
CA ARG A 22 -5.88 -14.24 16.31
C ARG A 22 -5.30 -12.83 16.22
N CYS A 23 -5.67 -12.09 15.19
CA CYS A 23 -5.28 -10.70 15.04
C CYS A 23 -6.12 -9.79 15.94
N CYS A 24 -5.48 -9.04 16.86
CA CYS A 24 -6.19 -8.12 17.77
C CYS A 24 -6.74 -6.86 17.08
N ILE A 25 -6.26 -6.55 15.87
CA ILE A 25 -6.74 -5.43 15.03
C ILE A 25 -7.51 -5.93 13.80
N HIS A 26 -8.12 -7.12 13.86
CA HIS A 26 -8.69 -7.77 12.67
C HIS A 26 -9.66 -6.89 11.89
N ASP A 27 -10.52 -6.13 12.56
CA ASP A 27 -11.52 -5.27 11.92
C ASP A 27 -10.87 -4.04 11.24
N PHE A 28 -9.72 -3.62 11.76
CA PHE A 28 -8.94 -2.47 11.27
C PHE A 28 -7.68 -2.88 10.52
N ARG A 29 -7.55 -4.16 10.17
CA ARG A 29 -6.36 -4.70 9.52
C ARG A 29 -6.00 -3.93 8.25
N PRO A 30 -4.70 -3.69 8.01
CA PRO A 30 -4.20 -3.04 6.79
C PRO A 30 -4.61 -3.75 5.50
N GLY A 31 -4.60 -3.03 4.39
CA GLY A 31 -4.97 -3.57 3.08
C GLY A 31 -4.16 -4.80 2.66
N VAL A 32 -2.87 -4.87 3.02
CA VAL A 32 -2.02 -6.05 2.77
C VAL A 32 -2.56 -7.30 3.50
N CYS A 33 -3.01 -7.14 4.74
CA CYS A 33 -3.61 -8.26 5.51
C CYS A 33 -4.99 -8.68 4.97
N ARG A 34 -5.77 -7.73 4.41
CA ARG A 34 -7.05 -8.04 3.75
C ARG A 34 -6.85 -8.77 2.44
N LEU A 35 -5.76 -8.47 1.75
CA LEU A 35 -5.42 -9.06 0.46
C LEU A 35 -5.05 -10.53 0.58
N PHE A 36 -4.19 -10.89 1.55
CA PHE A 36 -3.68 -12.26 1.69
C PHE A 36 -4.82 -13.31 1.75
N PRO A 37 -4.72 -14.44 1.04
CA PRO A 37 -3.61 -14.95 0.26
C PRO A 37 -3.59 -14.51 -1.23
N LEU A 38 -4.28 -13.43 -1.57
CA LEU A 38 -4.20 -12.87 -2.90
C LEU A 38 -2.97 -11.96 -3.02
N GLY A 39 -2.41 -11.91 -4.24
CA GLY A 39 -1.45 -10.91 -4.68
C GLY A 39 -2.06 -10.01 -5.75
N ARG A 40 -1.36 -8.93 -6.11
CA ARG A 40 -1.66 -8.10 -7.28
C ARG A 40 -0.51 -8.19 -8.26
N TYR A 41 -0.85 -8.50 -9.50
CA TYR A 41 0.07 -8.41 -10.62
C TYR A 41 -0.28 -7.15 -11.41
N TYR A 42 0.67 -6.22 -11.49
CA TYR A 42 0.49 -4.96 -12.21
C TYR A 42 0.93 -5.13 -13.65
N GLU A 43 0.11 -4.63 -14.57
CA GLU A 43 0.36 -4.64 -16.00
C GLU A 43 1.08 -3.34 -16.43
N GLU A 44 1.63 -3.32 -17.63
CA GLU A 44 2.36 -2.15 -18.16
C GLU A 44 1.47 -0.90 -18.33
N ASP A 45 0.17 -1.08 -18.53
CA ASP A 45 -0.81 -0.01 -18.65
C ASP A 45 -1.23 0.61 -17.29
N GLY A 46 -0.65 0.10 -16.18
CA GLY A 46 -0.96 0.54 -14.82
C GLY A 46 -2.20 -0.09 -14.21
N SER A 47 -2.90 -0.97 -14.93
CA SER A 47 -3.94 -1.81 -14.39
C SER A 47 -3.35 -2.95 -13.55
N PHE A 48 -4.19 -3.69 -12.82
CA PHE A 48 -3.72 -4.88 -12.12
C PHE A 48 -4.81 -5.96 -12.10
N ARG A 49 -4.36 -7.19 -11.90
CA ARG A 49 -5.22 -8.36 -11.65
C ARG A 49 -4.85 -9.04 -10.35
N TYR A 50 -5.84 -9.65 -9.72
CA TYR A 50 -5.59 -10.49 -8.55
C TYR A 50 -5.14 -11.88 -8.96
N PHE A 51 -4.22 -12.45 -8.19
CA PHE A 51 -3.84 -13.86 -8.31
C PHE A 51 -3.77 -14.51 -6.93
N LEU A 52 -3.92 -15.82 -6.87
CA LEU A 52 -3.81 -16.58 -5.64
C LEU A 52 -2.35 -17.00 -5.41
N GLN A 53 -1.79 -16.63 -4.27
CA GLN A 53 -0.49 -17.09 -3.80
C GLN A 53 -0.65 -18.51 -3.20
N SER A 54 -0.73 -19.51 -4.07
CA SER A 54 -1.06 -20.87 -3.66
C SER A 54 0.01 -21.51 -2.77
N GLN A 55 1.27 -21.13 -2.93
CA GLN A 55 2.39 -21.63 -2.13
C GLN A 55 2.39 -21.05 -0.70
N GLU A 56 1.92 -19.81 -0.54
CA GLU A 56 1.86 -19.11 0.75
C GLU A 56 0.64 -19.54 1.61
N CYS A 57 -0.32 -20.22 1.03
CA CYS A 57 -1.51 -20.70 1.73
C CYS A 57 -1.69 -22.20 1.51
N PRO A 58 -1.14 -23.04 2.37
CA PRO A 58 -1.11 -24.50 2.20
C PRO A 58 -2.46 -25.19 2.46
N LYS A 59 -3.51 -24.46 2.84
CA LYS A 59 -4.83 -25.04 3.09
C LYS A 59 -5.39 -25.73 1.85
N GLU A 60 -5.77 -26.97 1.99
CA GLU A 60 -6.53 -27.74 1.01
C GLU A 60 -8.02 -27.37 1.02
N ASN A 61 -8.77 -27.81 0.00
CA ASN A 61 -10.24 -27.65 -0.09
C ASN A 61 -10.72 -26.19 0.00
N LYS A 62 -10.07 -25.29 -0.74
CA LYS A 62 -10.41 -23.86 -0.76
C LYS A 62 -11.79 -23.64 -1.40
N THR A 63 -12.67 -22.94 -0.70
CA THR A 63 -13.96 -22.50 -1.23
C THR A 63 -13.78 -21.35 -2.22
N LYS A 64 -14.51 -21.37 -3.34
CA LYS A 64 -14.54 -20.26 -4.27
C LYS A 64 -15.26 -19.07 -3.65
N VAL A 65 -14.56 -17.96 -3.49
CA VAL A 65 -15.10 -16.71 -2.94
C VAL A 65 -14.82 -15.56 -3.91
N LYS A 66 -15.78 -14.68 -4.12
CA LYS A 66 -15.57 -13.45 -4.92
C LYS A 66 -14.53 -12.56 -4.23
N VAL A 67 -13.62 -11.95 -5.00
CA VAL A 67 -12.59 -11.04 -4.49
C VAL A 67 -13.20 -9.92 -3.63
N SER A 68 -14.33 -9.35 -4.04
CA SER A 68 -15.03 -8.31 -3.27
C SER A 68 -15.47 -8.79 -1.88
N LYS A 69 -15.95 -10.03 -1.77
CA LYS A 69 -16.29 -10.66 -0.48
C LYS A 69 -15.06 -10.94 0.37
N TRP A 70 -13.97 -11.38 -0.27
CA TRP A 70 -12.72 -11.69 0.42
C TRP A 70 -12.09 -10.44 1.04
N ILE A 71 -11.93 -9.39 0.27
CA ILE A 71 -11.34 -8.12 0.73
C ILE A 71 -12.25 -7.45 1.76
N GLY A 72 -13.58 -7.58 1.62
CA GLY A 72 -14.56 -7.16 2.62
C GLY A 72 -14.63 -5.63 2.80
N LEU A 73 -14.36 -4.85 1.74
CA LEU A 73 -14.51 -3.40 1.75
C LEU A 73 -15.82 -2.99 1.08
N PRO A 74 -16.52 -1.96 1.60
CA PRO A 74 -17.80 -1.52 1.07
C PRO A 74 -17.77 -1.11 -0.41
N ASN A 75 -16.68 -0.49 -0.84
CA ASN A 75 -16.51 -0.03 -2.22
C ASN A 75 -15.14 -0.51 -2.75
N LEU A 76 -15.13 -1.73 -3.31
CA LEU A 76 -13.92 -2.32 -3.88
C LEU A 76 -13.35 -1.47 -5.02
N LYS A 77 -14.20 -0.94 -5.91
CA LYS A 77 -13.76 -0.13 -7.05
C LYS A 77 -12.98 1.12 -6.59
N LYS A 78 -13.51 1.86 -5.62
CA LYS A 78 -12.83 3.04 -5.05
C LYS A 78 -11.50 2.68 -4.39
N TYR A 79 -11.45 1.51 -3.74
CA TYR A 79 -10.21 0.97 -3.18
C TYR A 79 -9.20 0.59 -4.27
N GLU A 80 -9.63 -0.03 -5.35
CA GLU A 80 -8.77 -0.40 -6.48
C GLU A 80 -8.22 0.84 -7.20
N GLU A 81 -9.02 1.87 -7.39
CA GLU A 81 -8.58 3.17 -7.91
C GLU A 81 -7.49 3.82 -7.02
N TYR A 82 -7.71 3.81 -5.71
CA TYR A 82 -6.72 4.27 -4.73
C TYR A 82 -5.41 3.49 -4.85
N ILE A 83 -5.48 2.16 -4.87
CA ILE A 83 -4.30 1.29 -4.94
C ILE A 83 -3.53 1.49 -6.25
N GLY A 84 -4.23 1.63 -7.37
CA GLY A 84 -3.59 1.92 -8.68
C GLY A 84 -2.86 3.26 -8.67
N LYS A 85 -3.50 4.33 -8.19
CA LYS A 85 -2.87 5.64 -8.05
C LYS A 85 -1.65 5.59 -7.13
N TRP A 86 -1.77 4.88 -6.01
CA TRP A 86 -0.69 4.72 -5.06
C TRP A 86 0.51 3.98 -5.68
N HIS A 87 0.27 2.85 -6.35
CA HIS A 87 1.31 2.10 -7.05
C HIS A 87 2.04 2.97 -8.08
N ASN A 88 1.30 3.66 -8.94
CA ASN A 88 1.86 4.51 -9.97
C ASN A 88 2.69 5.66 -9.37
N LEU A 89 2.24 6.25 -8.26
CA LEU A 89 3.01 7.28 -7.56
C LEU A 89 4.35 6.72 -7.05
N LEU A 90 4.35 5.53 -6.47
CA LEU A 90 5.58 4.90 -5.99
C LEU A 90 6.54 4.56 -7.11
N GLU A 91 6.04 4.10 -8.26
CA GLU A 91 6.87 3.84 -9.45
C GLU A 91 7.48 5.14 -10.01
N GLU A 92 6.73 6.25 -10.00
CA GLU A 92 7.27 7.55 -10.40
C GLU A 92 8.38 8.03 -9.45
N VAL A 93 8.17 7.90 -8.13
CA VAL A 93 9.19 8.22 -7.12
C VAL A 93 10.42 7.35 -7.33
N ARG A 94 10.25 6.02 -7.48
CA ARG A 94 11.35 5.07 -7.72
C ARG A 94 12.16 5.44 -8.96
N LYS A 95 11.48 5.79 -10.07
CA LYS A 95 12.17 6.20 -11.31
C LYS A 95 13.00 7.45 -11.10
N LEU A 96 12.47 8.46 -10.41
CA LEU A 96 13.22 9.68 -10.12
C LEU A 96 14.42 9.44 -9.21
N THR A 97 14.24 8.70 -8.13
CA THR A 97 15.32 8.40 -7.18
C THR A 97 16.42 7.50 -7.79
N SER A 98 16.06 6.57 -8.67
CA SER A 98 17.04 5.72 -9.36
C SER A 98 17.87 6.48 -10.40
N GLN A 99 17.35 7.59 -10.92
CA GLN A 99 18.05 8.43 -11.91
C GLN A 99 18.78 9.62 -11.26
N ALA A 100 18.42 9.96 -10.03
CA ALA A 100 19.04 11.07 -9.30
C ALA A 100 20.49 10.71 -8.93
N LYS A 101 21.41 11.63 -9.25
CA LYS A 101 22.81 11.55 -8.82
C LYS A 101 23.01 12.11 -7.40
N ASP A 102 22.04 12.87 -6.92
CA ASP A 102 22.04 13.52 -5.62
C ASP A 102 21.32 12.65 -4.58
N GLU A 103 22.12 12.04 -3.70
CA GLU A 103 21.60 11.22 -2.57
C GLU A 103 20.78 12.05 -1.59
N GLN A 104 21.12 13.34 -1.41
CA GLN A 104 20.40 14.21 -0.49
C GLN A 104 18.97 14.47 -0.99
N LEU A 105 18.82 14.78 -2.28
CA LEU A 105 17.52 14.95 -2.92
C LEU A 105 16.67 13.68 -2.82
N THR A 106 17.29 12.53 -3.00
CA THR A 106 16.62 11.23 -2.85
C THR A 106 16.07 11.05 -1.44
N LYS A 107 16.87 11.30 -0.42
CA LYS A 107 16.46 11.22 1.00
C LYS A 107 15.32 12.19 1.33
N GLU A 108 15.44 13.44 0.86
CA GLU A 108 14.42 14.47 1.08
C GLU A 108 13.08 14.08 0.45
N LEU A 109 13.09 13.55 -0.77
CA LEU A 109 11.88 13.08 -1.44
C LEU A 109 11.23 11.90 -0.71
N GLU A 110 12.03 10.92 -0.26
CA GLU A 110 11.54 9.77 0.52
C GLU A 110 10.94 10.21 1.86
N VAL A 111 11.61 11.11 2.58
CA VAL A 111 11.11 11.67 3.84
C VAL A 111 9.82 12.45 3.62
N TYR A 112 9.75 13.24 2.55
CA TYR A 112 8.54 13.99 2.21
C TYR A 112 7.37 13.05 1.87
N LEU A 113 7.61 11.98 1.10
CA LEU A 113 6.61 10.94 0.82
C LEU A 113 6.10 10.30 2.11
N LEU A 114 7.03 9.88 2.98
CA LEU A 114 6.72 9.25 4.26
C LEU A 114 5.87 10.16 5.14
N ASN A 115 6.30 11.42 5.31
CA ASN A 115 5.56 12.41 6.09
C ASN A 115 4.17 12.69 5.52
N THR A 116 4.10 12.94 4.20
CA THR A 116 2.84 13.33 3.55
C THR A 116 1.81 12.20 3.56
N CYS A 117 2.23 10.97 3.30
CA CYS A 117 1.29 9.87 3.06
C CYS A 117 1.06 8.98 4.28
N TYR A 118 1.99 8.94 5.25
CA TYR A 118 1.92 8.01 6.38
C TYR A 118 1.95 8.69 7.75
N LEU A 119 2.93 9.55 8.01
CA LEU A 119 3.13 10.11 9.36
C LEU A 119 2.13 11.24 9.68
N THR A 120 1.73 12.02 8.69
CA THR A 120 0.64 12.99 8.88
C THR A 120 -0.68 12.24 9.06
N ALA A 121 -1.28 12.35 10.25
CA ALA A 121 -2.50 11.65 10.58
C ALA A 121 -3.65 11.94 9.59
N TYR A 122 -4.43 10.91 9.28
CA TYR A 122 -5.71 11.07 8.57
C TYR A 122 -6.82 11.39 9.58
N ASN A 123 -7.70 12.30 9.20
CA ASN A 123 -8.88 12.60 10.00
C ASN A 123 -9.92 11.49 9.79
N TYR A 124 -10.22 10.69 10.81
CA TYR A 124 -11.17 9.60 10.74
C TYR A 124 -12.65 10.04 10.62
N ASN A 125 -12.94 11.33 10.85
CA ASN A 125 -14.29 11.89 10.67
C ASN A 125 -14.57 12.34 9.22
N THR A 126 -13.60 12.24 8.31
CA THR A 126 -13.75 12.64 6.92
C THR A 126 -13.35 11.49 5.98
N ASP A 127 -13.81 11.56 4.73
CA ASP A 127 -13.54 10.50 3.75
C ASP A 127 -12.02 10.33 3.53
N PHE A 128 -11.54 9.11 3.75
CA PHE A 128 -10.13 8.76 3.57
C PHE A 128 -9.64 9.02 2.15
N TYR A 129 -10.45 8.66 1.15
CA TYR A 129 -10.03 8.78 -0.25
C TYR A 129 -9.93 10.24 -0.70
N ALA A 130 -10.79 11.13 -0.18
CA ALA A 130 -10.67 12.55 -0.44
C ALA A 130 -9.35 13.12 0.13
N GLN A 131 -9.00 12.76 1.36
CA GLN A 131 -7.73 13.14 1.98
C GLN A 131 -6.53 12.56 1.23
N PHE A 132 -6.64 11.32 0.75
CA PHE A 132 -5.61 10.71 -0.08
C PHE A 132 -5.42 11.47 -1.39
N GLU A 133 -6.51 11.85 -2.07
CA GLU A 133 -6.43 12.63 -3.33
C GLU A 133 -5.70 13.97 -3.13
N GLU A 134 -5.94 14.68 -2.05
CA GLU A 134 -5.23 15.91 -1.73
C GLU A 134 -3.72 15.68 -1.58
N ARG A 135 -3.35 14.61 -0.84
CA ARG A 135 -1.95 14.23 -0.64
C ARG A 135 -1.30 13.76 -1.94
N TYR A 136 -2.02 12.97 -2.72
CA TYR A 136 -1.60 12.51 -4.04
C TYR A 136 -1.32 13.69 -4.97
N HIS A 137 -2.22 14.67 -5.07
CA HIS A 137 -2.01 15.86 -5.88
C HIS A 137 -0.81 16.69 -5.40
N ARG A 138 -0.59 16.79 -4.10
CA ARG A 138 0.58 17.46 -3.52
C ARG A 138 1.88 16.77 -3.93
N MET A 139 1.92 15.45 -3.86
CA MET A 139 3.05 14.65 -4.33
C MET A 139 3.28 14.83 -5.84
N LYS A 140 2.23 14.74 -6.65
CA LYS A 140 2.32 14.91 -8.11
C LYS A 140 2.88 16.29 -8.50
N LYS A 141 2.46 17.34 -7.81
CA LYS A 141 3.01 18.70 -8.00
C LYS A 141 4.52 18.73 -7.74
N LEU A 142 4.97 18.17 -6.63
CA LEU A 142 6.40 18.12 -6.30
C LEU A 142 7.18 17.36 -7.38
N LEU A 143 6.71 16.15 -7.77
CA LEU A 143 7.37 15.33 -8.78
C LEU A 143 7.45 16.05 -10.15
N GLN A 144 6.44 16.83 -10.51
CA GLN A 144 6.46 17.63 -11.73
C GLN A 144 7.55 18.70 -11.69
N VAL A 145 7.68 19.43 -10.59
CA VAL A 145 8.74 20.43 -10.41
C VAL A 145 10.12 19.79 -10.51
N LEU A 146 10.34 18.67 -9.81
CA LEU A 146 11.62 17.97 -9.83
C LEU A 146 12.01 17.44 -11.22
N ARG A 147 11.05 17.04 -12.05
CA ARG A 147 11.29 16.62 -13.45
C ARG A 147 11.70 17.77 -14.36
N LEU A 148 11.24 18.96 -14.09
CA LEU A 148 11.58 20.16 -14.89
C LEU A 148 12.94 20.76 -14.49
N SER A 149 13.46 20.38 -13.33
CA SER A 149 14.73 20.86 -12.78
C SER A 149 15.92 19.96 -13.10
N ASN A 150 15.67 18.77 -13.65
CA ASN A 150 16.66 17.79 -14.11
C ASN A 150 16.72 17.75 -15.64
#